data_b11f6322ee3e94324d89995dc68877ba
#
_entry.id   b11f6322ee3e94324d89995dc68877ba
#
_cell.length_a   1.000
_cell.length_b   1.000
_cell.length_c   1.000
_cell.angle_alpha   90.00
_cell.angle_beta   90.00
_cell.angle_gamma   90.00
#
_symmetry.space_group_name_H-M   'P 1'
#
loop_
_entity.id
_entity.type
_entity.pdbx_description
1 polymer ?
#
loop_
_entity_poly.entity_id
_entity_poly.type
_entity_poly.pdbx_seq_one_letter_code
_entity_poly.pdbx_strand_id
1 'polypeptide(L)'
;MILKRRFALLLLFLLTFLALCFSCAKDGQAVAVSAPSQLRRCIALTFDDGPSPQTTATLLDGLKERGAHATFFLIGEQIAGNEDLVRRMKDEGHQVGGHSYTHIRLDSADAAALAEIQKTDETLRAILGDGDYWLRPPW
;
A
#
# COMPACT_ATOMS: atom_id res chain seq x y z
N MET A 1 -11.27 57.14 43.20
CA MET A 1 -10.61 57.00 41.84
C MET A 1 -10.12 55.59 41.55
N ILE A 2 -9.63 54.84 42.50
CA ILE A 2 -9.02 53.49 42.32
C ILE A 2 -10.07 52.42 41.94
N LEU A 3 -11.32 52.49 42.44
CA LEU A 3 -12.36 51.50 42.21
C LEU A 3 -12.84 51.52 40.74
N LYS A 4 -12.98 52.70 40.13
CA LYS A 4 -13.39 52.85 38.72
C LYS A 4 -12.33 52.31 37.76
N ARG A 5 -11.04 52.42 38.06
CA ARG A 5 -9.94 51.85 37.23
C ARG A 5 -9.90 50.34 37.31
N ARG A 6 -10.19 49.73 38.45
CA ARG A 6 -10.26 48.25 38.59
C ARG A 6 -11.43 47.65 37.83
N PHE A 7 -12.58 48.36 37.83
CA PHE A 7 -13.76 47.91 37.07
C PHE A 7 -13.54 47.99 35.56
N ALA A 8 -12.88 49.04 35.06
CA ALA A 8 -12.54 49.20 33.65
C ALA A 8 -11.55 48.14 33.16
N LEU A 9 -10.56 47.75 33.99
CA LEU A 9 -9.61 46.68 33.65
C LEU A 9 -10.28 45.31 33.63
N LEU A 10 -11.18 45.02 34.54
CA LEU A 10 -11.96 43.76 34.55
C LEU A 10 -12.90 43.66 33.33
N LEU A 11 -13.54 44.75 32.94
CA LEU A 11 -14.40 44.80 31.76
C LEU A 11 -13.61 44.60 30.47
N LEU A 12 -12.41 45.19 30.42
CA LEU A 12 -11.49 45.02 29.26
C LEU A 12 -11.01 43.58 29.15
N PHE A 13 -10.70 42.94 30.29
CA PHE A 13 -10.25 41.54 30.32
C PHE A 13 -11.39 40.56 29.92
N LEU A 14 -12.61 40.87 30.35
CA LEU A 14 -13.81 40.09 29.99
C LEU A 14 -14.10 40.19 28.47
N LEU A 15 -13.99 41.39 27.89
CA LEU A 15 -14.22 41.62 26.47
C LEU A 15 -13.14 40.96 25.60
N THR A 16 -11.86 40.98 26.03
CA THR A 16 -10.79 40.29 25.28
C THR A 16 -10.93 38.77 25.37
N PHE A 17 -11.36 38.24 26.55
CA PHE A 17 -11.62 36.80 26.71
C PHE A 17 -12.80 36.35 25.86
N LEU A 18 -13.88 37.15 25.80
CA LEU A 18 -15.03 36.85 24.92
C LEU A 18 -14.63 36.88 23.44
N ALA A 19 -13.77 37.82 23.02
CA ALA A 19 -13.29 37.92 21.64
C ALA A 19 -12.39 36.72 21.28
N LEU A 20 -11.56 36.22 22.19
CA LEU A 20 -10.75 35.02 21.96
C LEU A 20 -11.61 33.74 21.87
N CYS A 21 -12.65 33.61 22.69
CA CYS A 21 -13.57 32.47 22.60
C CYS A 21 -14.38 32.46 21.31
N PHE A 22 -14.71 33.62 20.76
CA PHE A 22 -15.45 33.72 19.49
C PHE A 22 -14.56 33.42 18.28
N SER A 23 -13.23 33.60 18.40
CA SER A 23 -12.29 33.32 17.31
C SER A 23 -12.00 31.81 17.16
N CYS A 24 -12.23 30.99 18.19
CA CYS A 24 -12.00 29.54 18.20
C CYS A 24 -13.15 28.72 17.60
N ALA A 25 -14.26 29.36 17.22
CA ALA A 25 -15.48 28.67 16.75
C ALA A 25 -15.68 28.74 15.21
N LYS A 26 -14.65 29.12 14.45
CA LYS A 26 -14.82 29.34 13.00
C LYS A 26 -14.16 28.34 12.06
N ASP A 27 -13.60 27.25 12.54
CA ASP A 27 -12.98 26.25 11.64
C ASP A 27 -13.61 24.85 11.73
N GLY A 28 -14.93 24.83 11.88
CA GLY A 28 -15.73 23.63 11.56
C GLY A 28 -16.08 23.59 10.07
N GLN A 29 -15.10 23.67 9.17
CA GLN A 29 -15.32 23.28 7.78
C GLN A 29 -15.50 21.76 7.77
N ALA A 30 -16.76 21.34 7.69
CA ALA A 30 -17.08 19.99 7.30
C ALA A 30 -16.46 19.78 5.93
N VAL A 31 -15.37 18.99 5.88
CA VAL A 31 -14.84 18.50 4.61
C VAL A 31 -15.96 17.66 4.02
N ALA A 32 -16.69 18.25 3.09
CA ALA A 32 -17.63 17.51 2.26
C ALA A 32 -16.77 16.50 1.48
N VAL A 33 -16.74 15.27 1.95
CA VAL A 33 -16.23 14.15 1.16
C VAL A 33 -17.21 14.03 0.00
N SER A 34 -16.85 14.64 -1.13
CA SER A 34 -17.59 14.43 -2.37
C SER A 34 -17.50 12.94 -2.67
N ALA A 35 -18.62 12.25 -2.61
CA ALA A 35 -18.70 10.89 -3.10
C ALA A 35 -18.16 10.90 -4.54
N PRO A 36 -17.30 9.94 -4.93
CA PRO A 36 -16.77 9.88 -6.27
C PRO A 36 -17.95 9.82 -7.24
N SER A 37 -18.06 10.82 -8.11
CA SER A 37 -19.23 11.06 -8.96
C SER A 37 -19.45 10.01 -10.06
N GLN A 38 -18.58 9.00 -10.13
CA GLN A 38 -18.74 7.81 -10.99
C GLN A 38 -18.03 6.61 -10.37
N LEU A 39 -18.78 5.53 -10.11
CA LEU A 39 -18.23 4.22 -9.86
C LEU A 39 -17.50 3.75 -11.12
N ARG A 40 -16.18 3.87 -11.16
CA ARG A 40 -15.37 3.26 -12.20
C ARG A 40 -15.40 1.74 -11.97
N ARG A 41 -15.84 1.01 -12.97
CA ARG A 41 -15.69 -0.45 -12.95
C ARG A 41 -14.22 -0.76 -13.13
N CYS A 42 -13.60 -1.39 -12.15
CA CYS A 42 -12.19 -1.79 -12.18
C CYS A 42 -12.12 -3.31 -12.08
N ILE A 43 -11.13 -3.88 -12.72
CA ILE A 43 -10.72 -5.28 -12.54
C ILE A 43 -9.28 -5.28 -11.98
N ALA A 44 -8.96 -6.24 -11.13
CA ALA A 44 -7.60 -6.51 -10.70
C ALA A 44 -7.08 -7.72 -11.48
N LEU A 45 -5.99 -7.53 -12.22
CA LEU A 45 -5.30 -8.63 -12.89
C LEU A 45 -4.29 -9.23 -11.93
N THR A 46 -4.31 -10.55 -11.78
CA THR A 46 -3.32 -11.27 -10.99
C THR A 46 -2.82 -12.49 -11.76
N PHE A 47 -1.54 -12.79 -11.61
CA PHE A 47 -0.87 -13.92 -12.25
C PHE A 47 -0.08 -14.68 -11.19
N ASP A 48 -0.31 -15.99 -11.13
CA ASP A 48 0.35 -16.89 -10.20
C ASP A 48 1.42 -17.73 -10.94
N ASP A 49 2.22 -18.48 -10.21
CA ASP A 49 3.17 -19.50 -10.71
C ASP A 49 4.36 -18.98 -11.52
N GLY A 50 4.56 -17.68 -11.62
CA GLY A 50 5.75 -17.11 -12.29
C GLY A 50 7.00 -17.05 -11.38
N PRO A 51 8.13 -16.52 -11.93
CA PRO A 51 8.35 -16.14 -13.31
C PRO A 51 8.62 -17.33 -14.23
N SER A 52 8.18 -17.22 -15.48
CA SER A 52 8.51 -18.19 -16.54
C SER A 52 9.37 -17.53 -17.61
N PRO A 53 10.55 -18.07 -17.94
CA PRO A 53 11.41 -17.49 -18.97
C PRO A 53 10.75 -17.47 -20.36
N GLN A 54 9.77 -18.36 -20.61
CA GLN A 54 9.12 -18.48 -21.92
C GLN A 54 7.97 -17.47 -22.09
N THR A 55 7.25 -17.14 -21.02
CA THR A 55 5.96 -16.43 -21.16
C THR A 55 5.93 -15.09 -20.44
N THR A 56 6.67 -14.92 -19.33
CA THR A 56 6.59 -13.71 -18.50
C THR A 56 7.00 -12.45 -19.26
N ALA A 57 8.06 -12.51 -20.08
CA ALA A 57 8.49 -11.36 -20.87
C ALA A 57 7.39 -10.88 -21.83
N THR A 58 6.77 -11.82 -22.56
CA THR A 58 5.67 -11.51 -23.49
C THR A 58 4.44 -10.94 -22.76
N LEU A 59 4.13 -11.46 -21.57
CA LEU A 59 3.03 -10.94 -20.74
C LEU A 59 3.31 -9.50 -20.31
N LEU A 60 4.53 -9.20 -19.85
CA LEU A 60 4.93 -7.84 -19.46
C LEU A 60 4.86 -6.88 -20.64
N ASP A 61 5.32 -7.30 -21.83
CA ASP A 61 5.20 -6.50 -23.05
C ASP A 61 3.73 -6.17 -23.35
N GLY A 62 2.86 -7.15 -23.28
CA GLY A 62 1.43 -6.97 -23.53
C GLY A 62 0.73 -6.08 -22.51
N LEU A 63 1.13 -6.13 -21.24
CA LEU A 63 0.61 -5.24 -20.19
C LEU A 63 1.09 -3.80 -20.43
N LYS A 64 2.37 -3.62 -20.74
CA LYS A 64 2.98 -2.33 -21.02
C LYS A 64 2.33 -1.63 -22.22
N GLU A 65 2.11 -2.35 -23.33
CA GLU A 65 1.45 -1.83 -24.53
C GLU A 65 0.03 -1.29 -24.22
N ARG A 66 -0.62 -1.84 -23.19
CA ARG A 66 -1.99 -1.48 -22.80
C ARG A 66 -2.05 -0.50 -21.62
N GLY A 67 -0.89 -0.07 -21.10
CA GLY A 67 -0.83 0.75 -19.89
C GLY A 67 -1.51 0.08 -18.69
N ALA A 68 -1.48 -1.26 -18.64
CA ALA A 68 -2.12 -2.05 -17.59
C ALA A 68 -1.10 -2.50 -16.55
N HIS A 69 -1.54 -2.50 -15.28
CA HIS A 69 -0.76 -3.02 -14.17
C HIS A 69 -1.42 -4.28 -13.61
N ALA A 70 -0.60 -5.17 -13.03
CA ALA A 70 -1.03 -6.43 -12.48
C ALA A 70 -0.31 -6.73 -11.17
N THR A 71 -0.75 -7.76 -10.46
CA THR A 71 -0.05 -8.35 -9.33
C THR A 71 0.46 -9.74 -9.74
N PHE A 72 1.73 -10.01 -9.50
CA PHE A 72 2.37 -11.29 -9.76
C PHE A 72 2.69 -11.98 -8.44
N PHE A 73 2.19 -13.20 -8.24
CA PHE A 73 2.51 -14.05 -7.10
C PHE A 73 3.48 -15.14 -7.56
N LEU A 74 4.73 -15.01 -7.11
CA LEU A 74 5.86 -15.78 -7.66
C LEU A 74 6.22 -16.97 -6.78
N ILE A 75 6.50 -18.11 -7.41
CA ILE A 75 7.10 -19.28 -6.78
C ILE A 75 8.58 -18.99 -6.56
N GLY A 76 9.02 -19.04 -5.30
CA GLY A 76 10.36 -18.62 -4.91
C GLY A 76 11.49 -19.33 -5.67
N GLU A 77 11.41 -20.64 -5.87
CA GLU A 77 12.44 -21.42 -6.59
C GLU A 77 12.54 -21.07 -8.07
N GLN A 78 11.48 -20.55 -8.70
CA GLN A 78 11.48 -20.15 -10.10
C GLN A 78 12.11 -18.76 -10.33
N ILE A 79 12.38 -18.03 -9.26
CA ILE A 79 13.03 -16.71 -9.34
C ILE A 79 14.48 -16.83 -9.76
N ALA A 80 15.18 -17.90 -9.32
CA ALA A 80 16.58 -18.12 -9.63
C ALA A 80 16.81 -18.24 -11.16
N GLY A 81 17.66 -17.36 -11.70
CA GLY A 81 17.92 -17.24 -13.14
C GLY A 81 16.88 -16.39 -13.90
N ASN A 82 15.88 -15.85 -13.20
CA ASN A 82 14.83 -14.99 -13.77
C ASN A 82 14.73 -13.64 -13.02
N GLU A 83 15.78 -13.25 -12.28
CA GLU A 83 15.79 -12.06 -11.43
C GLU A 83 15.51 -10.78 -12.23
N ASP A 84 15.95 -10.74 -13.49
CA ASP A 84 15.70 -9.57 -14.35
C ASP A 84 14.22 -9.41 -14.70
N LEU A 85 13.48 -10.51 -14.84
CA LEU A 85 12.04 -10.46 -15.03
C LEU A 85 11.33 -9.93 -13.78
N VAL A 86 11.80 -10.32 -12.60
CA VAL A 86 11.26 -9.85 -11.31
C VAL A 86 11.53 -8.36 -11.12
N ARG A 87 12.76 -7.88 -11.43
CA ARG A 87 13.08 -6.44 -11.42
C ARG A 87 12.20 -5.69 -12.41
N ARG A 88 12.06 -6.22 -13.62
CA ARG A 88 11.23 -5.64 -14.67
C ARG A 88 9.76 -5.48 -14.23
N MET A 89 9.20 -6.46 -13.54
CA MET A 89 7.83 -6.34 -12.99
C MET A 89 7.71 -5.11 -12.11
N LYS A 90 8.66 -4.89 -11.19
CA LYS A 90 8.65 -3.73 -10.29
C LYS A 90 8.85 -2.42 -11.05
N ASP A 91 9.82 -2.37 -11.96
CA ASP A 91 10.18 -1.17 -12.72
C ASP A 91 9.03 -0.71 -13.65
N GLU A 92 8.22 -1.65 -14.14
CA GLU A 92 7.02 -1.37 -14.94
C GLU A 92 5.77 -1.12 -14.10
N GLY A 93 5.90 -1.00 -12.76
CA GLY A 93 4.82 -0.59 -11.85
C GLY A 93 3.85 -1.71 -11.47
N HIS A 94 4.23 -2.97 -11.67
CA HIS A 94 3.45 -4.11 -11.20
C HIS A 94 3.72 -4.38 -9.72
N GLN A 95 2.74 -5.00 -9.07
CA GLN A 95 2.89 -5.51 -7.70
C GLN A 95 3.48 -6.92 -7.75
N VAL A 96 4.40 -7.22 -6.82
CA VAL A 96 5.03 -8.54 -6.71
C VAL A 96 4.76 -9.09 -5.31
N GLY A 97 4.43 -10.37 -5.23
CA GLY A 97 4.22 -11.10 -3.99
C GLY A 97 4.72 -12.54 -4.08
N GLY A 98 4.64 -13.27 -2.98
CA GLY A 98 5.07 -14.67 -2.88
C GLY A 98 3.92 -15.66 -3.06
N HIS A 99 4.27 -16.83 -3.65
CA HIS A 99 3.34 -17.96 -3.86
C HIS A 99 3.92 -19.27 -3.30
N SER A 100 4.46 -19.24 -2.07
CA SER A 100 5.36 -20.21 -1.46
C SER A 100 6.70 -20.37 -2.21
N TYR A 101 7.63 -21.11 -1.65
CA TYR A 101 8.95 -21.30 -2.29
C TYR A 101 8.95 -22.41 -3.33
N THR A 102 8.35 -23.57 -3.00
CA THR A 102 8.29 -24.76 -3.86
C THR A 102 6.88 -25.11 -4.33
N HIS A 103 5.94 -24.18 -4.20
CA HIS A 103 4.53 -24.35 -4.57
C HIS A 103 3.84 -25.48 -3.76
N ILE A 104 4.23 -25.69 -2.51
CA ILE A 104 3.53 -26.60 -1.63
C ILE A 104 2.22 -26.01 -1.11
N ARG A 105 1.31 -26.88 -0.76
CA ARG A 105 0.07 -26.49 -0.10
C ARG A 105 0.35 -26.00 1.32
N LEU A 106 -0.20 -24.85 1.68
CA LEU A 106 -0.02 -24.22 2.98
C LEU A 106 -1.29 -24.43 3.85
N ASP A 107 -1.57 -25.68 4.18
CA ASP A 107 -2.77 -26.08 4.95
C ASP A 107 -2.67 -25.78 6.45
N SER A 108 -1.45 -25.64 6.94
CA SER A 108 -1.15 -25.43 8.37
C SER A 108 -0.11 -24.34 8.53
N ALA A 109 -0.13 -23.69 9.68
CA ALA A 109 0.91 -22.73 10.07
C ALA A 109 2.05 -23.44 10.80
N ASP A 110 2.55 -24.54 10.27
CA ASP A 110 3.67 -25.29 10.82
C ASP A 110 5.03 -24.68 10.40
N ALA A 111 6.12 -25.22 10.96
CA ALA A 111 7.45 -24.71 10.67
C ALA A 111 7.85 -24.84 9.19
N ALA A 112 7.34 -25.84 8.49
CA ALA A 112 7.62 -26.04 7.06
C ALA A 112 6.93 -24.99 6.21
N ALA A 113 5.64 -24.72 6.47
CA ALA A 113 4.89 -23.67 5.80
C ALA A 113 5.50 -22.28 6.05
N LEU A 114 5.92 -22.00 7.30
CA LEU A 114 6.60 -20.74 7.62
C LEU A 114 7.94 -20.59 6.88
N ALA A 115 8.71 -21.67 6.77
CA ALA A 115 9.99 -21.67 6.05
C ALA A 115 9.80 -21.38 4.55
N GLU A 116 8.76 -21.90 3.92
CA GLU A 116 8.38 -21.64 2.53
C GLU A 116 8.07 -20.15 2.29
N ILE A 117 7.30 -19.58 3.21
CA ILE A 117 6.92 -18.16 3.14
C ILE A 117 8.15 -17.27 3.33
N GLN A 118 8.93 -17.53 4.39
CA GLN A 118 10.12 -16.75 4.73
C GLN A 118 11.16 -16.78 3.60
N LYS A 119 11.44 -17.97 3.07
CA LYS A 119 12.42 -18.13 2.00
C LYS A 119 12.04 -17.37 0.72
N THR A 120 10.75 -17.34 0.39
CA THR A 120 10.25 -16.56 -0.74
C THR A 120 10.38 -15.05 -0.48
N ASP A 121 9.99 -14.58 0.72
CA ASP A 121 10.11 -13.18 1.10
C ASP A 121 11.57 -12.71 1.09
N GLU A 122 12.49 -13.50 1.66
CA GLU A 122 13.93 -13.23 1.63
C GLU A 122 14.46 -13.14 0.20
N THR A 123 14.02 -14.03 -0.69
CA THR A 123 14.42 -14.02 -2.10
C THR A 123 13.94 -12.75 -2.80
N LEU A 124 12.69 -12.35 -2.56
CA LEU A 124 12.14 -11.12 -3.12
C LEU A 124 12.86 -9.87 -2.58
N ARG A 125 13.15 -9.82 -1.27
CA ARG A 125 13.90 -8.72 -0.65
C ARG A 125 15.32 -8.59 -1.18
N ALA A 126 15.98 -9.71 -1.43
CA ALA A 126 17.32 -9.70 -1.99
C ALA A 126 17.37 -9.05 -3.39
N ILE A 127 16.29 -9.13 -4.16
CA ILE A 127 16.23 -8.63 -5.55
C ILE A 127 15.63 -7.24 -5.62
N LEU A 128 14.55 -7.01 -4.89
CA LEU A 128 13.70 -5.82 -4.99
C LEU A 128 13.91 -4.83 -3.82
N GLY A 129 14.68 -5.22 -2.79
CA GLY A 129 14.88 -4.43 -1.58
C GLY A 129 13.73 -4.60 -0.57
N ASP A 130 13.78 -3.82 0.52
CA ASP A 130 12.74 -3.84 1.53
C ASP A 130 11.40 -3.35 0.99
N GLY A 131 10.34 -4.03 1.42
CA GLY A 131 8.97 -3.73 1.01
C GLY A 131 7.98 -4.73 1.59
N ASP A 132 6.69 -4.46 1.37
CA ASP A 132 5.60 -5.34 1.76
C ASP A 132 5.26 -6.26 0.57
N TYR A 133 5.67 -7.53 0.67
CA TYR A 133 5.39 -8.56 -0.31
C TYR A 133 4.23 -9.43 0.15
N TRP A 134 3.08 -9.28 -0.53
CA TRP A 134 1.87 -10.03 -0.23
C TRP A 134 2.06 -11.52 -0.50
N LEU A 135 1.44 -12.34 0.32
CA LEU A 135 1.39 -13.79 0.12
C LEU A 135 0.05 -14.19 -0.47
N ARG A 136 0.10 -15.00 -1.51
CA ARG A 136 -1.04 -15.82 -1.96
C ARG A 136 -0.66 -17.28 -1.75
N PRO A 137 -1.32 -18.02 -0.84
CA PRO A 137 -1.07 -19.46 -0.71
C PRO A 137 -1.44 -20.19 -1.99
N PRO A 138 -0.67 -21.22 -2.41
CA PRO A 138 -1.15 -22.19 -3.39
C PRO A 138 -2.41 -22.89 -2.87
N TRP A 139 -3.43 -23.09 -3.73
CA TRP A 139 -4.78 -23.64 -3.43
C TRP A 139 -5.40 -23.31 -2.07
#